data_52fd098bf21c6e890124eeb2c8a5a92b
#
_entry.id   52fd098bf21c6e890124eeb2c8a5a92b
#
_cell.length_a   1.000
_cell.length_b   1.000
_cell.length_c   1.000
_cell.angle_alpha   90.00
_cell.angle_beta   90.00
_cell.angle_gamma   90.00
#
_symmetry.space_group_name_H-M   'P 1'
#
loop_
_entity.id
_entity.type
_entity.pdbx_description
1 polymer ?
#
loop_
_entity_poly.entity_id
_entity_poly.type
_entity_poly.pdbx_seq_one_letter_code
_entity_poly.pdbx_strand_id
1 'polypeptide(L)'
;MMEQHLLLGDSKDVLKDIKDGSIDLLATDPPYGIEFMGKSWDKVLPDKEIWGECYRVLKPGSFIAVMSSPRSDVLYRMIKDLEDAGFDMSFSPILWTYHTGFPKASDTSKLIDKRLGAEREVVGKNPNHRPNSPKDNSKGDYNPNSEGNKVITKSNSDLGKKYEGSKLGFQPKPAVEHIIIGMKPHGEKSYIDNVLNFEALPDNVKMTYPFLQVPKPAKKEKDFGMTGEEKKKPQRDEGQELFNVPHKNRPITSKNNHPTTKPVKLMSYIITLFTREGDWVLDPFLGSGTTGIASKLLNRNFVGVEREEEYMDIIQQRLDVSRETLVKFFKTEIKDTQTKLDL
;
A
#
# COMPACT_ATOMS: atom_id res chain seq x y z
N MET A 1 -24.11 4.16 -17.92
CA MET A 1 -24.01 4.53 -16.47
C MET A 1 -22.93 3.63 -15.92
N MET A 2 -21.99 4.14 -15.10
CA MET A 2 -20.92 3.35 -14.53
C MET A 2 -21.50 2.38 -13.48
N GLU A 3 -21.06 1.12 -13.51
CA GLU A 3 -21.48 0.09 -12.57
C GLU A 3 -20.41 -0.16 -11.52
N GLN A 4 -20.84 -0.41 -10.28
CA GLN A 4 -19.96 -0.74 -9.14
C GLN A 4 -20.52 -1.91 -8.38
N HIS A 5 -19.75 -2.98 -8.28
CA HIS A 5 -20.10 -4.18 -7.52
C HIS A 5 -19.17 -4.31 -6.32
N LEU A 6 -19.74 -4.26 -5.13
CA LEU A 6 -19.04 -4.48 -3.86
C LEU A 6 -19.46 -5.84 -3.31
N LEU A 7 -18.49 -6.71 -3.11
CA LEU A 7 -18.69 -8.08 -2.64
C LEU A 7 -18.03 -8.25 -1.27
N LEU A 8 -18.80 -8.69 -0.29
CA LEU A 8 -18.28 -9.08 1.03
C LEU A 8 -17.99 -10.58 1.04
N GLY A 9 -16.76 -10.96 1.34
CA GLY A 9 -16.38 -12.37 1.46
C GLY A 9 -14.93 -12.65 1.10
N ASP A 10 -14.55 -13.92 1.15
CA ASP A 10 -13.25 -14.37 0.68
C ASP A 10 -13.22 -14.33 -0.85
N SER A 11 -12.21 -13.69 -1.42
CA SER A 11 -12.09 -13.49 -2.87
C SER A 11 -12.09 -14.79 -3.66
N LYS A 12 -11.52 -15.89 -3.11
CA LYS A 12 -11.52 -17.20 -3.76
C LYS A 12 -12.92 -17.79 -3.94
N ASP A 13 -13.87 -17.35 -3.11
CA ASP A 13 -15.25 -17.85 -3.16
C ASP A 13 -16.14 -16.94 -3.98
N VAL A 14 -16.12 -15.62 -3.69
CA VAL A 14 -17.04 -14.67 -4.33
C VAL A 14 -16.68 -14.36 -5.79
N LEU A 15 -15.42 -14.51 -6.18
CA LEU A 15 -15.03 -14.34 -7.58
C LEU A 15 -15.59 -15.42 -8.50
N LYS A 16 -15.98 -16.59 -7.99
CA LYS A 16 -16.61 -17.66 -8.78
C LYS A 16 -17.91 -17.22 -9.47
N ASP A 17 -18.58 -16.23 -8.91
CA ASP A 17 -19.82 -15.68 -9.47
C ASP A 17 -19.55 -14.64 -10.59
N ILE A 18 -18.31 -14.22 -10.80
CA ILE A 18 -17.93 -13.31 -11.86
C ILE A 18 -17.71 -14.09 -13.16
N LYS A 19 -18.26 -13.57 -14.25
CA LYS A 19 -18.17 -14.18 -15.58
C LYS A 19 -16.71 -14.25 -16.07
N ASP A 20 -16.36 -15.38 -16.69
CA ASP A 20 -15.06 -15.57 -17.34
C ASP A 20 -14.81 -14.48 -18.40
N GLY A 21 -13.59 -13.98 -18.45
CA GLY A 21 -13.16 -13.02 -19.47
C GLY A 21 -14.00 -11.74 -19.52
N SER A 22 -14.44 -11.23 -18.38
CA SER A 22 -15.27 -10.02 -18.27
C SER A 22 -14.53 -8.78 -17.75
N ILE A 23 -13.35 -8.95 -17.21
CA ILE A 23 -12.55 -7.90 -16.54
C ILE A 23 -11.41 -7.45 -17.45
N ASP A 24 -11.18 -6.14 -17.52
CA ASP A 24 -10.16 -5.51 -18.37
C ASP A 24 -8.85 -5.25 -17.63
N LEU A 25 -8.89 -5.07 -16.30
CA LEU A 25 -7.71 -4.80 -15.47
C LEU A 25 -7.87 -5.38 -14.07
N LEU A 26 -6.85 -6.07 -13.57
CA LEU A 26 -6.64 -6.32 -12.15
C LEU A 26 -5.70 -5.25 -11.58
N ALA A 27 -6.18 -4.43 -10.64
CA ALA A 27 -5.37 -3.41 -9.97
C ALA A 27 -5.57 -3.50 -8.45
N THR A 28 -4.56 -3.97 -7.71
CA THR A 28 -4.75 -4.37 -6.32
C THR A 28 -3.53 -4.18 -5.42
N ASP A 29 -3.79 -4.05 -4.11
CA ASP A 29 -2.80 -4.01 -3.03
C ASP A 29 -3.06 -5.17 -2.04
N PRO A 30 -2.59 -6.38 -2.34
CA PRO A 30 -2.85 -7.56 -1.52
C PRO A 30 -2.07 -7.54 -0.19
N PRO A 31 -2.40 -8.44 0.76
CA PRO A 31 -1.56 -8.71 1.92
C PRO A 31 -0.14 -9.16 1.51
N TYR A 32 0.88 -8.68 2.27
CA TYR A 32 2.28 -8.99 1.97
C TYR A 32 2.86 -10.14 2.81
N GLY A 33 2.10 -10.68 3.75
CA GLY A 33 2.56 -11.76 4.62
C GLY A 33 3.68 -11.34 5.59
N ILE A 34 3.67 -10.10 6.05
CA ILE A 34 4.69 -9.52 6.94
C ILE A 34 4.17 -9.20 8.34
N GLU A 35 2.98 -9.69 8.68
CA GLU A 35 2.27 -9.40 9.95
C GLU A 35 2.20 -7.90 10.26
N PHE A 36 1.85 -7.10 9.27
CA PHE A 36 1.82 -5.66 9.41
C PHE A 36 0.92 -5.22 10.57
N MET A 37 1.51 -4.59 11.60
CA MET A 37 0.84 -4.16 12.84
C MET A 37 0.13 -5.30 13.60
N GLY A 38 0.56 -6.55 13.44
CA GLY A 38 -0.04 -7.71 14.09
C GLY A 38 -1.44 -8.07 13.56
N LYS A 39 -1.80 -7.57 12.39
CA LYS A 39 -3.10 -7.87 11.77
C LYS A 39 -3.12 -9.29 11.22
N SER A 40 -4.18 -10.02 11.54
CA SER A 40 -4.34 -11.43 11.15
C SER A 40 -4.42 -11.63 9.64
N TRP A 41 -5.01 -10.67 8.90
CA TRP A 41 -5.14 -10.73 7.46
C TRP A 41 -3.81 -10.55 6.70
N ASP A 42 -2.74 -10.04 7.34
CA ASP A 42 -1.41 -9.86 6.71
C ASP A 42 -0.36 -10.87 7.24
N LYS A 43 -0.80 -12.03 7.74
CA LYS A 43 0.13 -13.07 8.23
C LYS A 43 0.74 -13.91 7.12
N VAL A 44 0.01 -14.08 6.04
CA VAL A 44 0.40 -14.90 4.89
C VAL A 44 0.14 -14.14 3.59
N LEU A 45 0.80 -14.54 2.52
CA LEU A 45 0.48 -14.10 1.16
C LEU A 45 -0.94 -14.58 0.79
N PRO A 46 -1.59 -13.95 -0.20
CA PRO A 46 -2.87 -14.40 -0.72
C PRO A 46 -2.85 -15.88 -1.11
N ASP A 47 -3.99 -16.54 -0.94
CA ASP A 47 -4.18 -17.91 -1.42
C ASP A 47 -4.02 -17.95 -2.94
N LYS A 48 -3.32 -18.96 -3.44
CA LYS A 48 -3.07 -19.13 -4.88
C LYS A 48 -4.35 -19.31 -5.68
N GLU A 49 -5.39 -19.85 -5.07
CA GLU A 49 -6.71 -19.99 -5.68
C GLU A 49 -7.30 -18.64 -6.09
N ILE A 50 -7.02 -17.57 -5.31
CA ILE A 50 -7.47 -16.20 -5.65
C ILE A 50 -6.87 -15.75 -6.98
N TRP A 51 -5.57 -16.00 -7.19
CA TRP A 51 -4.91 -15.64 -8.45
C TRP A 51 -5.44 -16.45 -9.63
N GLY A 52 -5.81 -17.71 -9.41
CA GLY A 52 -6.47 -18.56 -10.42
C GLY A 52 -7.84 -17.97 -10.83
N GLU A 53 -8.65 -17.53 -9.87
CA GLU A 53 -9.92 -16.87 -10.15
C GLU A 53 -9.72 -15.51 -10.84
N CYS A 54 -8.74 -14.71 -10.40
CA CYS A 54 -8.38 -13.47 -11.09
C CYS A 54 -7.98 -13.73 -12.54
N TYR A 55 -7.19 -14.78 -12.79
CA TYR A 55 -6.82 -15.20 -14.15
C TYR A 55 -8.04 -15.58 -14.98
N ARG A 56 -8.98 -16.34 -14.42
CA ARG A 56 -10.20 -16.79 -15.12
C ARG A 56 -11.05 -15.60 -15.57
N VAL A 57 -11.32 -14.64 -14.69
CA VAL A 57 -12.22 -13.51 -14.95
C VAL A 57 -11.64 -12.44 -15.86
N LEU A 58 -10.31 -12.34 -15.98
CA LEU A 58 -9.65 -11.40 -16.88
C LEU A 58 -9.84 -11.82 -18.34
N LYS A 59 -10.02 -10.83 -19.23
CA LYS A 59 -9.98 -11.02 -20.66
C LYS A 59 -8.57 -11.46 -21.11
N PRO A 60 -8.42 -12.29 -22.16
CA PRO A 60 -7.12 -12.54 -22.78
C PRO A 60 -6.44 -11.23 -23.20
N GLY A 61 -5.16 -11.04 -22.85
CA GLY A 61 -4.40 -9.82 -23.13
C GLY A 61 -4.61 -8.69 -22.12
N SER A 62 -5.44 -8.88 -21.10
CA SER A 62 -5.61 -7.90 -20.03
C SER A 62 -4.43 -7.89 -19.06
N PHE A 63 -4.07 -6.69 -18.61
CA PHE A 63 -2.98 -6.49 -17.67
C PHE A 63 -3.38 -6.71 -16.21
N ILE A 64 -2.37 -7.03 -15.40
CA ILE A 64 -2.43 -7.00 -13.94
C ILE A 64 -1.42 -6.01 -13.40
N ALA A 65 -1.81 -5.27 -12.36
CA ALA A 65 -0.96 -4.36 -11.59
C ALA A 65 -1.10 -4.68 -10.10
N VAL A 66 -0.17 -5.47 -9.58
CA VAL A 66 -0.21 -6.01 -8.21
C VAL A 66 0.88 -5.36 -7.37
N MET A 67 0.49 -4.69 -6.29
CA MET A 67 1.45 -4.08 -5.37
C MET A 67 2.15 -5.14 -4.52
N SER A 68 3.41 -4.88 -4.20
CA SER A 68 4.21 -5.75 -3.34
C SER A 68 5.25 -4.99 -2.53
N SER A 69 5.61 -5.56 -1.39
CA SER A 69 6.73 -5.10 -0.60
C SER A 69 8.04 -5.18 -1.40
N PRO A 70 8.99 -4.24 -1.19
CA PRO A 70 10.33 -4.30 -1.80
C PRO A 70 11.23 -5.39 -1.20
N ARG A 71 10.78 -6.14 -0.20
CA ARG A 71 11.53 -7.27 0.36
C ARG A 71 11.65 -8.37 -0.70
N SER A 72 12.88 -8.79 -0.97
CA SER A 72 13.17 -9.77 -2.04
C SER A 72 12.43 -11.09 -1.85
N ASP A 73 12.28 -11.57 -0.60
CA ASP A 73 11.56 -12.81 -0.30
C ASP A 73 10.05 -12.72 -0.55
N VAL A 74 9.45 -11.58 -0.25
CA VAL A 74 8.02 -11.31 -0.49
C VAL A 74 7.76 -11.10 -1.97
N LEU A 75 8.56 -10.23 -2.60
CA LEU A 75 8.43 -9.90 -4.01
C LEU A 75 8.57 -11.15 -4.90
N TYR A 76 9.58 -11.98 -4.63
CA TYR A 76 9.80 -13.23 -5.36
C TYR A 76 8.59 -14.18 -5.26
N ARG A 77 8.07 -14.40 -4.05
CA ARG A 77 6.92 -15.29 -3.85
C ARG A 77 5.68 -14.76 -4.54
N MET A 78 5.42 -13.45 -4.45
CA MET A 78 4.26 -12.84 -5.12
C MET A 78 4.35 -13.01 -6.64
N ILE A 79 5.51 -12.73 -7.24
CA ILE A 79 5.74 -12.94 -8.68
C ILE A 79 5.55 -14.42 -9.03
N LYS A 80 6.10 -15.34 -8.22
CA LYS A 80 5.99 -16.76 -8.46
C LYS A 80 4.55 -17.27 -8.39
N ASP A 81 3.76 -16.78 -7.43
CA ASP A 81 2.36 -17.16 -7.29
C ASP A 81 1.51 -16.66 -8.49
N LEU A 82 1.82 -15.46 -9.01
CA LEU A 82 1.19 -14.93 -10.22
C LEU A 82 1.61 -15.73 -11.48
N GLU A 83 2.88 -16.07 -11.60
CA GLU A 83 3.38 -16.92 -12.69
C GLU A 83 2.72 -18.32 -12.65
N ASP A 84 2.63 -18.93 -11.46
CA ASP A 84 1.98 -20.24 -11.26
C ASP A 84 0.49 -20.21 -11.61
N ALA A 85 -0.18 -19.05 -11.47
CA ALA A 85 -1.55 -18.86 -11.91
C ALA A 85 -1.70 -18.71 -13.43
N GLY A 86 -0.59 -18.58 -14.18
CA GLY A 86 -0.57 -18.54 -15.65
C GLY A 86 -0.32 -17.16 -16.24
N PHE A 87 -0.06 -16.13 -15.46
CA PHE A 87 0.25 -14.80 -15.97
C PHE A 87 1.63 -14.75 -16.62
N ASP A 88 1.74 -14.03 -17.73
CA ASP A 88 3.03 -13.64 -18.30
C ASP A 88 3.63 -12.50 -17.45
N MET A 89 4.78 -12.76 -16.85
CA MET A 89 5.49 -11.85 -15.97
C MET A 89 6.70 -11.19 -16.64
N SER A 90 6.80 -11.19 -17.96
CA SER A 90 7.93 -10.64 -18.73
C SER A 90 7.96 -9.12 -18.83
N PHE A 91 7.22 -8.42 -17.99
CA PHE A 91 7.11 -6.96 -17.97
C PHE A 91 7.95 -6.33 -16.87
N SER A 92 8.46 -5.11 -17.14
CA SER A 92 9.15 -4.32 -16.13
C SER A 92 8.16 -3.77 -15.09
N PRO A 93 8.49 -3.80 -13.79
CA PRO A 93 7.64 -3.25 -12.76
C PRO A 93 7.64 -1.72 -12.80
N ILE A 94 6.60 -1.11 -12.24
CA ILE A 94 6.56 0.30 -11.88
C ILE A 94 6.94 0.43 -10.39
N LEU A 95 7.79 1.39 -10.06
CA LEU A 95 8.22 1.63 -8.69
C LEU A 95 7.51 2.87 -8.14
N TRP A 96 6.60 2.65 -7.19
CA TRP A 96 6.01 3.74 -6.44
C TRP A 96 6.96 4.22 -5.35
N THR A 97 7.39 5.49 -5.44
CA THR A 97 8.33 6.10 -4.50
C THR A 97 7.63 7.15 -3.62
N TYR A 98 8.06 7.23 -2.35
CA TYR A 98 7.55 8.19 -1.38
C TYR A 98 8.60 8.53 -0.32
N HIS A 99 8.48 9.70 0.33
CA HIS A 99 9.49 10.19 1.28
C HIS A 99 9.30 9.72 2.72
N THR A 100 8.14 9.14 3.05
CA THR A 100 7.80 8.68 4.41
C THR A 100 8.26 7.25 4.64
N GLY A 101 8.78 6.98 5.81
CA GLY A 101 9.26 5.67 6.23
C GLY A 101 10.34 5.82 7.27
N PHE A 102 10.59 4.82 8.10
CA PHE A 102 11.65 4.83 9.10
C PHE A 102 12.47 3.54 9.04
N PRO A 103 13.77 3.60 9.37
CA PRO A 103 14.60 2.41 9.45
C PRO A 103 14.08 1.45 10.53
N LYS A 104 13.99 0.16 10.22
CA LYS A 104 13.52 -0.89 11.14
C LYS A 104 14.67 -1.68 11.73
N ALA A 105 15.81 -1.06 11.95
CA ALA A 105 16.99 -1.73 12.50
C ALA A 105 17.18 -1.38 13.98
N SER A 106 17.40 -2.39 14.82
CA SER A 106 17.65 -2.22 16.23
C SER A 106 19.10 -1.79 16.52
N ASP A 107 19.32 -1.04 17.60
CA ASP A 107 20.65 -0.63 18.04
C ASP A 107 21.42 -1.81 18.63
N THR A 108 22.50 -2.21 17.98
CA THR A 108 23.28 -3.40 18.34
C THR A 108 23.90 -3.27 19.73
N SER A 109 24.51 -2.12 20.02
CA SER A 109 25.14 -1.85 21.31
C SER A 109 24.14 -1.92 22.46
N LYS A 110 22.94 -1.33 22.31
CA LYS A 110 21.89 -1.39 23.33
C LYS A 110 21.39 -2.81 23.58
N LEU A 111 21.28 -3.61 22.52
CA LEU A 111 20.84 -5.00 22.68
C LEU A 111 21.90 -5.89 23.32
N ILE A 112 23.18 -5.63 23.04
CA ILE A 112 24.31 -6.31 23.70
C ILE A 112 24.27 -6.02 25.19
N ASP A 113 24.23 -4.74 25.59
CA ASP A 113 24.22 -4.35 27.01
C ASP A 113 23.01 -4.92 27.74
N LYS A 114 21.82 -4.85 27.11
CA LYS A 114 20.60 -5.47 27.65
C LYS A 114 20.77 -6.98 27.89
N ARG A 115 21.40 -7.68 26.96
CA ARG A 115 21.64 -9.14 27.05
C ARG A 115 22.66 -9.49 28.10
N LEU A 116 23.68 -8.62 28.28
CA LEU A 116 24.75 -8.81 29.27
C LEU A 116 24.36 -8.28 30.66
N GLY A 117 23.23 -7.61 30.81
CA GLY A 117 22.85 -6.91 32.05
C GLY A 117 23.76 -5.73 32.40
N ALA A 118 24.47 -5.18 31.40
CA ALA A 118 25.38 -4.08 31.58
C ALA A 118 24.62 -2.73 31.64
N GLU A 119 24.93 -1.93 32.67
CA GLU A 119 24.42 -0.56 32.77
C GLU A 119 25.09 0.35 31.76
N ARG A 120 24.31 1.26 31.17
CA ARG A 120 24.78 2.21 30.17
C ARG A 120 25.02 3.58 30.82
N GLU A 121 26.09 4.24 30.43
CA GLU A 121 26.39 5.60 30.89
C GLU A 121 25.46 6.62 30.25
N VAL A 122 24.83 7.49 31.01
CA VAL A 122 24.02 8.61 30.52
C VAL A 122 24.95 9.76 30.12
N VAL A 123 25.00 10.09 28.86
CA VAL A 123 25.86 11.14 28.29
C VAL A 123 25.13 12.43 27.92
N GLY A 124 23.80 12.44 27.98
CA GLY A 124 23.02 13.65 27.69
C GLY A 124 21.51 13.43 27.65
N LYS A 125 20.77 14.51 27.46
CA LYS A 125 19.33 14.46 27.24
C LYS A 125 19.06 14.14 25.77
N ASN A 126 18.06 13.31 25.51
CA ASN A 126 17.63 13.02 24.14
C ASN A 126 16.77 14.20 23.61
N PRO A 127 17.22 14.95 22.61
CA PRO A 127 16.48 16.09 22.05
C PRO A 127 15.18 15.66 21.37
N ASN A 128 15.07 14.38 20.99
CA ASN A 128 13.89 13.80 20.35
C ASN A 128 12.91 13.14 21.34
N HIS A 129 13.16 13.27 22.67
CA HIS A 129 12.26 12.73 23.67
C HIS A 129 10.93 13.49 23.70
N ARG A 130 9.81 12.75 23.62
CA ARG A 130 8.44 13.31 23.67
C ARG A 130 7.74 12.87 24.96
N PRO A 131 7.62 13.74 25.97
CA PRO A 131 7.16 13.35 27.31
C PRO A 131 5.70 12.89 27.40
N ASN A 132 4.86 13.14 26.40
CA ASN A 132 3.41 12.90 26.45
C ASN A 132 2.88 11.93 25.39
N SER A 133 3.72 11.08 24.81
CA SER A 133 3.22 10.03 23.91
C SER A 133 2.54 8.92 24.71
N PRO A 134 1.39 8.38 24.29
CA PRO A 134 0.75 7.25 24.97
C PRO A 134 1.67 6.03 25.05
N LYS A 135 1.57 5.28 26.16
CA LYS A 135 2.29 3.99 26.28
C LYS A 135 1.75 3.03 25.23
N ASP A 136 2.58 2.64 24.27
CA ASP A 136 2.28 1.53 23.38
C ASP A 136 2.71 0.24 24.07
N ASN A 137 1.73 -0.64 24.34
CA ASN A 137 1.96 -1.97 24.89
C ASN A 137 2.12 -3.03 23.79
N SER A 138 2.25 -2.63 22.51
CA SER A 138 2.52 -3.57 21.44
C SER A 138 3.94 -4.15 21.57
N LYS A 139 4.04 -5.46 21.40
CA LYS A 139 5.23 -6.28 21.55
C LYS A 139 6.38 -5.83 20.64
N GLY A 140 7.10 -4.81 21.05
CA GLY A 140 8.33 -4.37 20.42
C GLY A 140 9.13 -3.55 21.42
N ASP A 141 10.42 -3.83 21.55
CA ASP A 141 11.33 -3.24 22.55
C ASP A 141 11.54 -1.71 22.46
N TYR A 142 10.86 -1.02 21.53
CA TYR A 142 10.95 0.42 21.38
C TYR A 142 9.73 1.12 22.00
N ASN A 143 9.89 1.60 23.21
CA ASN A 143 8.94 2.52 23.86
C ASN A 143 9.56 3.92 23.90
N PRO A 144 9.10 4.89 23.07
CA PRO A 144 9.64 6.25 23.07
C PRO A 144 9.41 7.00 24.39
N ASN A 145 8.51 6.49 25.23
CA ASN A 145 8.19 7.04 26.55
C ASN A 145 8.89 6.32 27.68
N SER A 146 9.69 5.27 27.39
CA SER A 146 10.49 4.62 28.42
C SER A 146 11.49 5.63 28.99
N GLU A 147 11.78 5.51 30.25
CA GLU A 147 12.82 6.34 30.90
C GLU A 147 14.15 6.29 30.14
N GLY A 148 14.46 5.13 29.52
CA GLY A 148 15.64 4.94 28.69
C GLY A 148 15.67 5.77 27.39
N ASN A 149 14.55 6.35 26.95
CA ASN A 149 14.51 7.25 25.77
C ASN A 149 14.61 8.74 26.15
N LYS A 150 14.56 9.09 27.41
CA LYS A 150 14.77 10.49 27.90
C LYS A 150 16.21 10.95 27.71
N VAL A 151 17.13 10.02 27.64
CA VAL A 151 18.56 10.28 27.67
C VAL A 151 19.27 9.58 26.52
N ILE A 152 20.39 10.17 26.12
CA ILE A 152 21.37 9.52 25.25
C ILE A 152 22.29 8.72 26.14
N THR A 153 22.52 7.46 25.81
CA THR A 153 23.41 6.59 26.59
C THR A 153 24.51 6.02 25.74
N LYS A 154 25.68 5.79 26.33
CA LYS A 154 26.79 5.02 25.76
C LYS A 154 26.98 3.70 26.50
N SER A 155 27.54 2.75 25.80
CA SER A 155 27.83 1.44 26.34
C SER A 155 29.00 1.50 27.31
N ASN A 156 28.92 0.73 28.41
CA ASN A 156 30.03 0.49 29.33
C ASN A 156 30.67 -0.90 29.13
N SER A 157 29.99 -1.85 28.49
CA SER A 157 30.57 -3.13 28.15
C SER A 157 31.54 -3.02 26.97
N ASP A 158 32.64 -3.78 26.98
CA ASP A 158 33.62 -3.74 25.90
C ASP A 158 32.99 -4.14 24.53
N LEU A 159 32.16 -5.15 24.57
CA LEU A 159 31.47 -5.60 23.34
C LEU A 159 30.44 -4.56 22.86
N GLY A 160 29.70 -3.94 23.77
CA GLY A 160 28.77 -2.87 23.45
C GLY A 160 29.46 -1.62 22.87
N LYS A 161 30.62 -1.23 23.43
CA LYS A 161 31.48 -0.15 22.87
C LYS A 161 31.93 -0.45 21.46
N LYS A 162 32.38 -1.70 21.20
CA LYS A 162 32.81 -2.13 19.86
C LYS A 162 31.73 -1.97 18.79
N TYR A 163 30.45 -2.14 19.18
CA TYR A 163 29.29 -2.03 18.28
C TYR A 163 28.49 -0.74 18.46
N GLU A 164 29.06 0.29 19.10
CA GLU A 164 28.41 1.60 19.23
C GLU A 164 28.14 2.18 17.85
N GLY A 165 26.90 2.66 17.62
CA GLY A 165 26.44 3.17 16.33
C GLY A 165 26.03 2.11 15.30
N SER A 166 26.32 0.83 15.54
CA SER A 166 25.92 -0.25 14.64
C SER A 166 24.45 -0.60 14.77
N LYS A 167 23.85 -1.10 13.69
CA LYS A 167 22.47 -1.55 13.64
C LYS A 167 22.38 -3.03 13.28
N LEU A 168 21.48 -3.75 13.97
CA LEU A 168 21.21 -5.15 13.69
C LEU A 168 20.31 -5.29 12.46
N GLY A 169 20.77 -6.13 11.54
CA GLY A 169 20.06 -6.41 10.30
C GLY A 169 20.22 -5.31 9.26
N PHE A 170 19.96 -5.68 8.02
CA PHE A 170 19.94 -4.78 6.88
C PHE A 170 18.49 -4.59 6.43
N GLN A 171 17.89 -3.48 6.80
CA GLN A 171 16.57 -3.06 6.32
C GLN A 171 16.62 -1.59 5.94
N PRO A 172 16.78 -1.28 4.64
CA PRO A 172 16.65 0.09 4.16
C PRO A 172 15.33 0.70 4.56
N LYS A 173 15.29 2.02 4.72
CA LYS A 173 14.06 2.76 4.92
C LYS A 173 13.08 2.40 3.79
N PRO A 174 11.86 1.89 4.08
CA PRO A 174 10.89 1.61 3.05
C PRO A 174 10.39 2.93 2.46
N ALA A 175 10.89 3.28 1.30
CA ALA A 175 10.55 4.48 0.54
C ALA A 175 10.11 4.14 -0.89
N VAL A 176 9.97 2.85 -1.18
CA VAL A 176 9.54 2.32 -2.47
C VAL A 176 8.64 1.10 -2.24
N GLU A 177 7.63 0.96 -3.08
CA GLU A 177 6.84 -0.26 -3.23
C GLU A 177 6.85 -0.65 -4.72
N HIS A 178 6.90 -1.94 -5.01
CA HIS A 178 6.82 -2.46 -6.37
C HIS A 178 5.37 -2.56 -6.80
N ILE A 179 5.10 -2.20 -8.05
CA ILE A 179 3.87 -2.53 -8.75
C ILE A 179 4.27 -3.53 -9.80
N ILE A 180 4.01 -4.79 -9.52
CA ILE A 180 4.28 -5.90 -10.41
C ILE A 180 3.33 -5.78 -11.57
N ILE A 181 3.86 -5.79 -12.80
CA ILE A 181 3.08 -5.77 -14.03
C ILE A 181 3.17 -7.15 -14.66
N GLY A 182 2.04 -7.69 -15.02
CA GLY A 182 1.91 -8.93 -15.76
C GLY A 182 0.71 -8.86 -16.69
N MET A 183 0.50 -9.90 -17.45
CA MET A 183 -0.59 -9.95 -18.43
C MET A 183 -1.17 -11.37 -18.49
N LYS A 184 -2.49 -11.50 -18.62
CA LYS A 184 -3.08 -12.76 -19.05
C LYS A 184 -2.70 -12.99 -20.51
N PRO A 185 -1.98 -14.06 -20.85
CA PRO A 185 -1.58 -14.33 -22.24
C PRO A 185 -2.77 -14.28 -23.18
N HIS A 186 -2.58 -13.68 -24.34
CA HIS A 186 -3.55 -13.75 -25.43
C HIS A 186 -3.33 -15.05 -26.22
N GLY A 187 -4.44 -15.68 -26.64
CA GLY A 187 -4.38 -16.88 -27.47
C GLY A 187 -4.21 -16.60 -28.96
N GLU A 188 -4.10 -15.33 -29.33
CA GLU A 188 -4.05 -14.86 -30.70
C GLU A 188 -2.61 -14.74 -31.22
N LYS A 189 -2.45 -14.67 -32.56
CA LYS A 189 -1.12 -14.53 -33.18
C LYS A 189 -0.46 -13.17 -32.95
N SER A 190 -1.26 -12.14 -32.68
CA SER A 190 -0.76 -10.79 -32.44
C SER A 190 -1.64 -10.00 -31.48
N TYR A 191 -1.09 -8.94 -30.92
CA TYR A 191 -1.86 -8.01 -30.08
C TYR A 191 -3.04 -7.39 -30.82
N ILE A 192 -2.92 -7.10 -32.13
CA ILE A 192 -4.01 -6.51 -32.86
C ILE A 192 -5.17 -7.50 -33.05
N ASP A 193 -4.88 -8.78 -33.30
CA ASP A 193 -5.91 -9.81 -33.38
C ASP A 193 -6.62 -9.98 -32.02
N ASN A 194 -5.86 -9.88 -30.92
CA ASN A 194 -6.44 -9.91 -29.58
C ASN A 194 -7.38 -8.71 -29.34
N VAL A 195 -6.98 -7.50 -29.73
CA VAL A 195 -7.83 -6.31 -29.62
C VAL A 195 -9.12 -6.46 -30.43
N LEU A 196 -9.02 -7.00 -31.65
CA LEU A 196 -10.19 -7.21 -32.52
C LEU A 196 -11.18 -8.24 -31.96
N ASN A 197 -10.69 -9.25 -31.25
CA ASN A 197 -11.51 -10.34 -30.73
C ASN A 197 -12.01 -10.11 -29.29
N PHE A 198 -11.24 -9.40 -28.45
CA PHE A 198 -11.53 -9.27 -27.02
C PHE A 198 -11.65 -7.82 -26.55
N GLU A 199 -11.37 -6.83 -27.40
CA GLU A 199 -11.31 -5.40 -27.03
C GLU A 199 -10.35 -5.09 -25.88
N ALA A 200 -9.47 -6.01 -25.53
CA ALA A 200 -8.46 -5.85 -24.50
C ALA A 200 -7.24 -5.10 -25.03
N LEU A 201 -6.87 -4.02 -24.35
CA LEU A 201 -5.80 -3.12 -24.78
C LEU A 201 -4.56 -3.27 -23.90
N PRO A 202 -3.37 -3.22 -24.53
CA PRO A 202 -2.13 -3.32 -23.77
C PRO A 202 -1.81 -2.04 -22.97
N ASP A 203 -1.86 -0.86 -23.57
CA ASP A 203 -1.41 0.38 -22.94
C ASP A 203 -2.00 1.63 -23.62
N ASN A 204 -2.34 2.64 -22.84
CA ASN A 204 -2.88 3.92 -23.32
C ASN A 204 -1.82 5.02 -23.43
N VAL A 205 -0.58 4.79 -23.04
CA VAL A 205 0.44 5.82 -22.89
C VAL A 205 1.67 5.50 -23.74
N LYS A 206 2.08 6.45 -24.58
CA LYS A 206 3.28 6.32 -25.42
C LYS A 206 4.56 6.10 -24.64
N MET A 207 4.63 6.60 -23.41
CA MET A 207 5.82 6.59 -22.60
C MET A 207 5.43 6.50 -21.13
N THR A 208 5.86 5.43 -20.48
CA THR A 208 5.65 5.20 -19.04
C THR A 208 7.00 5.21 -18.33
N TYR A 209 7.10 5.99 -17.27
CA TYR A 209 8.31 6.02 -16.44
C TYR A 209 8.26 4.90 -15.40
N PRO A 210 9.39 4.22 -15.15
CA PRO A 210 9.45 3.14 -14.15
C PRO A 210 9.37 3.67 -12.71
N PHE A 211 9.48 4.98 -12.50
CA PHE A 211 9.41 5.61 -11.19
C PHE A 211 8.20 6.53 -11.10
N LEU A 212 7.30 6.22 -10.16
CA LEU A 212 6.14 7.06 -9.87
C LEU A 212 6.26 7.65 -8.47
N GLN A 213 6.52 8.96 -8.39
CA GLN A 213 6.61 9.66 -7.12
C GLN A 213 5.24 10.20 -6.71
N VAL A 214 4.58 9.52 -5.78
CA VAL A 214 3.30 9.94 -5.20
C VAL A 214 3.40 9.88 -3.68
N PRO A 215 3.09 10.96 -2.96
CA PRO A 215 3.09 10.94 -1.50
C PRO A 215 2.02 9.98 -0.98
N LYS A 216 2.23 9.42 0.23
CA LYS A 216 1.18 8.67 0.92
C LYS A 216 -0.03 9.58 1.18
N PRO A 217 -1.26 9.03 1.17
CA PRO A 217 -2.47 9.85 1.26
C PRO A 217 -2.51 10.62 2.58
N ALA A 218 -2.80 11.92 2.49
CA ALA A 218 -3.01 12.77 3.64
C ALA A 218 -4.31 12.39 4.38
N LYS A 219 -4.46 12.84 5.63
CA LYS A 219 -5.68 12.60 6.42
C LYS A 219 -6.94 13.01 5.66
N LYS A 220 -6.92 14.19 5.02
CA LYS A 220 -8.04 14.71 4.24
C LYS A 220 -8.49 13.75 3.13
N GLU A 221 -7.54 13.12 2.44
CA GLU A 221 -7.83 12.12 1.40
C GLU A 221 -8.35 10.81 2.00
N LYS A 222 -7.74 10.35 3.11
CA LYS A 222 -8.19 9.13 3.79
C LYS A 222 -9.62 9.23 4.30
N ASP A 223 -9.97 10.38 4.88
CA ASP A 223 -11.28 10.64 5.49
C ASP A 223 -12.32 11.19 4.48
N PHE A 224 -11.94 11.32 3.19
CA PHE A 224 -12.82 11.86 2.17
C PHE A 224 -14.06 10.97 1.97
N GLY A 225 -15.24 11.60 1.97
CA GLY A 225 -16.53 10.93 1.88
C GLY A 225 -17.06 10.40 3.22
N MET A 226 -16.24 10.34 4.25
CA MET A 226 -16.63 9.75 5.53
C MET A 226 -17.39 10.73 6.43
N THR A 227 -18.48 10.23 7.00
CA THR A 227 -19.30 10.88 8.03
C THR A 227 -18.93 10.33 9.42
N GLY A 228 -19.46 10.95 10.49
CA GLY A 228 -19.27 10.47 11.85
C GLY A 228 -18.02 11.00 12.57
N GLU A 229 -17.79 10.47 13.78
CA GLU A 229 -16.72 10.95 14.66
C GLU A 229 -15.35 10.38 14.29
N GLU A 230 -14.31 11.17 14.57
CA GLU A 230 -12.93 10.74 14.39
C GLU A 230 -12.55 9.70 15.45
N LYS A 231 -12.15 8.52 15.03
CA LYS A 231 -11.61 7.49 15.91
C LYS A 231 -10.11 7.77 16.15
N LYS A 232 -9.66 7.66 17.39
CA LYS A 232 -8.23 7.72 17.71
C LYS A 232 -7.56 6.50 17.08
N LYS A 233 -6.62 6.74 16.16
CA LYS A 233 -5.74 5.65 15.69
C LYS A 233 -4.72 5.33 16.78
N PRO A 234 -4.33 4.06 16.95
CA PRO A 234 -3.13 3.76 17.70
C PRO A 234 -1.98 4.59 17.10
N GLN A 235 -1.33 5.37 17.93
CA GLN A 235 -0.25 6.24 17.49
C GLN A 235 0.87 5.36 16.96
N ARG A 236 1.14 5.41 15.67
CA ARG A 236 2.41 4.92 15.13
C ARG A 236 3.48 5.88 15.62
N ASP A 237 4.57 5.34 16.14
CA ASP A 237 5.81 6.08 16.23
C ASP A 237 6.25 6.41 14.80
N GLU A 238 5.82 7.55 14.30
CA GLU A 238 6.36 8.11 13.07
C GLU A 238 7.82 8.45 13.38
N GLY A 239 8.70 7.59 12.87
CA GLY A 239 10.12 7.68 13.09
C GLY A 239 10.66 9.06 12.72
N GLN A 240 11.60 9.45 13.51
CA GLN A 240 12.40 10.65 13.51
C GLN A 240 12.54 11.32 12.15
N GLU A 241 12.20 12.59 12.14
CA GLU A 241 12.51 13.52 11.07
C GLU A 241 14.01 13.62 10.86
N LEU A 242 14.45 13.31 9.65
CA LEU A 242 15.79 13.68 9.17
C LEU A 242 15.88 15.17 8.80
N PHE A 243 14.74 15.87 8.83
CA PHE A 243 14.63 17.30 8.53
C PHE A 243 13.69 17.94 9.55
N ASN A 244 14.18 18.98 10.20
CA ASN A 244 13.49 19.79 11.20
C ASN A 244 12.17 20.42 10.70
N VAL A 245 11.09 19.65 10.67
CA VAL A 245 9.74 20.18 10.50
C VAL A 245 9.00 19.99 11.83
N PRO A 246 8.57 21.06 12.52
CA PRO A 246 7.90 20.94 13.80
C PRO A 246 6.51 20.30 13.63
N HIS A 247 6.36 19.03 13.96
CA HIS A 247 5.03 18.44 14.09
C HIS A 247 4.42 18.82 15.44
N LYS A 248 3.39 19.64 15.41
CA LYS A 248 2.57 19.92 16.60
C LYS A 248 1.93 18.60 17.08
N ASN A 249 2.05 18.31 18.38
CA ASN A 249 1.43 17.20 19.11
C ASN A 249 -0.10 17.20 18.91
N ARG A 250 -0.60 16.71 17.80
CA ARG A 250 -2.02 16.45 17.60
C ARG A 250 -2.23 14.94 17.64
N PRO A 251 -3.22 14.43 18.40
CA PRO A 251 -3.58 13.02 18.31
C PRO A 251 -3.92 12.71 16.84
N ILE A 252 -3.35 11.61 16.32
CA ILE A 252 -3.69 11.16 14.96
C ILE A 252 -5.09 10.55 15.05
N THR A 253 -6.09 11.39 14.82
CA THR A 253 -7.47 10.97 14.67
C THR A 253 -7.79 10.83 13.20
N SER A 254 -8.54 9.83 12.82
CA SER A 254 -9.01 9.63 11.45
C SER A 254 -10.37 8.96 11.50
N LYS A 255 -11.25 9.33 10.58
CA LYS A 255 -12.51 8.62 10.37
C LYS A 255 -12.25 7.26 9.74
N ASN A 256 -11.35 7.23 8.76
CA ASN A 256 -10.89 6.00 8.14
C ASN A 256 -9.83 5.31 9.02
N ASN A 257 -10.18 4.19 9.65
CA ASN A 257 -9.29 3.39 10.50
C ASN A 257 -8.48 2.33 9.73
N HIS A 258 -8.69 2.18 8.42
CA HIS A 258 -7.92 1.25 7.61
C HIS A 258 -6.41 1.63 7.63
N PRO A 259 -5.51 0.67 7.92
CA PRO A 259 -4.10 1.00 8.20
C PRO A 259 -3.28 1.38 6.95
N THR A 260 -3.63 0.84 5.78
CA THR A 260 -2.80 0.87 4.57
C THR A 260 -3.48 1.56 3.38
N THR A 261 -4.34 2.55 3.60
CA THR A 261 -5.00 3.30 2.51
C THR A 261 -3.98 3.77 1.47
N LYS A 262 -4.18 3.43 0.20
CA LYS A 262 -3.32 3.87 -0.92
C LYS A 262 -3.76 5.24 -1.45
N PRO A 263 -2.87 6.01 -2.10
CA PRO A 263 -3.25 7.27 -2.75
C PRO A 263 -4.19 7.03 -3.94
N VAL A 264 -5.27 7.81 -4.03
CA VAL A 264 -6.18 7.76 -5.19
C VAL A 264 -5.43 8.09 -6.48
N LYS A 265 -4.49 9.05 -6.44
CA LYS A 265 -3.66 9.41 -7.58
C LYS A 265 -2.84 8.23 -8.12
N LEU A 266 -2.29 7.40 -7.23
CA LEU A 266 -1.52 6.21 -7.61
C LEU A 266 -2.42 5.21 -8.36
N MET A 267 -3.57 4.88 -7.78
CA MET A 267 -4.52 3.95 -8.41
C MET A 267 -5.09 4.52 -9.71
N SER A 268 -5.38 5.82 -9.76
CA SER A 268 -5.83 6.48 -10.99
C SER A 268 -4.81 6.40 -12.12
N TYR A 269 -3.51 6.56 -11.80
CA TYR A 269 -2.45 6.41 -12.80
C TYR A 269 -2.42 4.99 -13.36
N ILE A 270 -2.41 3.97 -12.50
CA ILE A 270 -2.41 2.56 -12.91
C ILE A 270 -3.63 2.24 -13.79
N ILE A 271 -4.83 2.64 -13.35
CA ILE A 271 -6.06 2.40 -14.09
C ILE A 271 -6.03 3.09 -15.46
N THR A 272 -5.52 4.32 -15.53
CA THR A 272 -5.43 5.05 -16.81
C THR A 272 -4.48 4.39 -17.79
N LEU A 273 -3.39 3.77 -17.32
CA LEU A 273 -2.43 3.08 -18.20
C LEU A 273 -3.10 1.96 -19.00
N PHE A 274 -3.93 1.16 -18.34
CA PHE A 274 -4.37 -0.14 -18.86
C PHE A 274 -5.86 -0.24 -19.17
N THR A 275 -6.63 0.87 -19.02
CA THR A 275 -8.08 0.85 -19.27
C THR A 275 -8.56 2.11 -19.99
N ARG A 276 -9.77 2.02 -20.54
CA ARG A 276 -10.55 3.12 -21.10
C ARG A 276 -11.83 3.35 -20.31
N GLU A 277 -12.54 4.44 -20.59
CA GLU A 277 -13.87 4.68 -20.02
C GLU A 277 -14.81 3.53 -20.37
N GLY A 278 -15.53 3.06 -19.35
CA GLY A 278 -16.44 1.92 -19.47
C GLY A 278 -15.81 0.54 -19.23
N ASP A 279 -14.48 0.42 -19.22
CA ASP A 279 -13.80 -0.85 -18.91
C ASP A 279 -14.01 -1.27 -17.45
N TRP A 280 -13.86 -2.56 -17.18
CA TRP A 280 -14.01 -3.16 -15.86
C TRP A 280 -12.67 -3.31 -15.14
N VAL A 281 -12.61 -2.76 -13.94
CA VAL A 281 -11.46 -2.88 -13.01
C VAL A 281 -11.84 -3.80 -11.86
N LEU A 282 -10.98 -4.75 -11.53
CA LEU A 282 -11.11 -5.66 -10.38
C LEU A 282 -10.07 -5.33 -9.31
N ASP A 283 -10.54 -5.28 -8.05
CA ASP A 283 -9.67 -5.31 -6.86
C ASP A 283 -10.17 -6.37 -5.88
N PRO A 284 -9.51 -7.55 -5.79
CA PRO A 284 -9.89 -8.63 -4.88
C PRO A 284 -9.46 -8.39 -3.42
N PHE A 285 -8.79 -7.28 -3.11
CA PHE A 285 -8.33 -6.91 -1.77
C PHE A 285 -8.60 -5.43 -1.51
N LEU A 286 -9.87 -5.03 -1.56
CA LEU A 286 -10.32 -3.65 -1.70
C LEU A 286 -9.91 -2.74 -0.53
N GLY A 287 -9.84 -3.26 0.69
CA GLY A 287 -9.38 -2.56 1.89
C GLY A 287 -10.23 -1.33 2.22
N SER A 288 -9.76 -0.14 1.85
CA SER A 288 -10.49 1.11 2.11
C SER A 288 -11.22 1.69 0.89
N GLY A 289 -11.32 0.95 -0.21
CA GLY A 289 -12.07 1.36 -1.40
C GLY A 289 -11.34 2.32 -2.34
N THR A 290 -10.02 2.45 -2.25
CA THR A 290 -9.29 3.45 -3.05
C THR A 290 -9.35 3.15 -4.55
N THR A 291 -9.25 1.88 -4.95
CA THR A 291 -9.37 1.46 -6.35
C THR A 291 -10.74 1.78 -6.92
N GLY A 292 -11.81 1.56 -6.13
CA GLY A 292 -13.17 1.92 -6.53
C GLY A 292 -13.36 3.44 -6.70
N ILE A 293 -12.77 4.26 -5.81
CA ILE A 293 -12.79 5.73 -5.96
C ILE A 293 -12.08 6.15 -7.25
N ALA A 294 -10.91 5.58 -7.52
CA ALA A 294 -10.14 5.88 -8.72
C ALA A 294 -10.90 5.46 -9.99
N SER A 295 -11.52 4.28 -9.99
CA SER A 295 -12.37 3.80 -11.10
C SER A 295 -13.56 4.75 -11.33
N LYS A 296 -14.26 5.14 -10.27
CA LYS A 296 -15.37 6.11 -10.35
C LYS A 296 -14.93 7.47 -10.87
N LEU A 297 -13.80 7.98 -10.39
CA LEU A 297 -13.22 9.25 -10.86
C LEU A 297 -12.96 9.23 -12.37
N LEU A 298 -12.48 8.11 -12.87
CA LEU A 298 -12.07 7.89 -14.25
C LEU A 298 -13.20 7.34 -15.16
N ASN A 299 -14.40 7.17 -14.66
CA ASN A 299 -15.55 6.61 -15.39
C ASN A 299 -15.34 5.16 -15.87
N ARG A 300 -14.73 4.31 -15.02
CA ARG A 300 -14.56 2.87 -15.21
C ARG A 300 -15.57 2.11 -14.37
N ASN A 301 -16.07 1.00 -14.88
CA ASN A 301 -16.80 0.02 -14.08
C ASN A 301 -15.87 -0.65 -13.09
N PHE A 302 -16.43 -1.16 -12.00
CA PHE A 302 -15.60 -1.65 -10.89
C PHE A 302 -16.22 -2.85 -10.18
N VAL A 303 -15.40 -3.86 -9.91
CA VAL A 303 -15.68 -4.94 -8.97
C VAL A 303 -14.65 -4.91 -7.85
N GLY A 304 -15.10 -4.85 -6.61
CA GLY A 304 -14.22 -4.88 -5.45
C GLY A 304 -14.67 -5.91 -4.43
N VAL A 305 -13.72 -6.66 -3.89
CA VAL A 305 -13.96 -7.65 -2.84
C VAL A 305 -13.27 -7.22 -1.56
N GLU A 306 -13.99 -7.28 -0.45
CA GLU A 306 -13.44 -7.08 0.89
C GLU A 306 -13.91 -8.22 1.81
N ARG A 307 -12.96 -8.79 2.54
CA ARG A 307 -13.26 -9.90 3.45
C ARG A 307 -13.72 -9.44 4.82
N GLU A 308 -13.17 -8.33 5.31
CA GLU A 308 -13.42 -7.82 6.66
C GLU A 308 -14.65 -6.90 6.65
N GLU A 309 -15.74 -7.35 7.26
CA GLU A 309 -17.00 -6.59 7.34
C GLU A 309 -16.80 -5.18 7.96
N GLU A 310 -15.85 -5.04 8.89
CA GLU A 310 -15.53 -3.75 9.53
C GLU A 310 -15.09 -2.65 8.54
N TYR A 311 -14.62 -3.02 7.33
CA TYR A 311 -14.20 -2.07 6.30
C TYR A 311 -15.28 -1.76 5.28
N MET A 312 -16.36 -2.53 5.21
CA MET A 312 -17.46 -2.29 4.25
C MET A 312 -18.11 -0.92 4.44
N ASP A 313 -18.34 -0.50 5.70
CA ASP A 313 -18.89 0.83 6.00
C ASP A 313 -17.99 1.97 5.49
N ILE A 314 -16.67 1.78 5.61
CA ILE A 314 -15.67 2.75 5.11
C ILE A 314 -15.75 2.82 3.59
N ILE A 315 -15.77 1.66 2.93
CA ILE A 315 -15.84 1.54 1.48
C ILE A 315 -17.11 2.21 0.97
N GLN A 316 -18.27 1.87 1.54
CA GLN A 316 -19.56 2.38 1.12
C GLN A 316 -19.61 3.91 1.23
N GLN A 317 -19.26 4.48 2.39
CA GLN A 317 -19.26 5.93 2.58
C GLN A 317 -18.35 6.65 1.59
N ARG A 318 -17.17 6.11 1.30
CA ARG A 318 -16.22 6.70 0.36
C ARG A 318 -16.68 6.60 -1.08
N LEU A 319 -17.42 5.54 -1.45
CA LEU A 319 -17.94 5.34 -2.80
C LEU A 319 -19.30 6.01 -3.03
N ASP A 320 -20.07 6.34 -2.00
CA ASP A 320 -21.35 7.07 -2.12
C ASP A 320 -21.19 8.52 -2.57
N VAL A 321 -19.97 9.05 -2.52
CA VAL A 321 -19.67 10.41 -3.00
C VAL A 321 -19.88 10.48 -4.51
N SER A 322 -20.59 11.51 -4.99
CA SER A 322 -20.81 11.70 -6.42
C SER A 322 -19.50 11.90 -7.21
N ARG A 323 -19.50 11.49 -8.48
CA ARG A 323 -18.31 11.66 -9.35
C ARG A 323 -17.93 13.14 -9.49
N GLU A 324 -18.89 14.05 -9.57
CA GLU A 324 -18.65 15.50 -9.65
C GLU A 324 -17.89 16.00 -8.42
N THR A 325 -18.26 15.51 -7.23
CA THR A 325 -17.58 15.84 -5.96
C THR A 325 -16.17 15.28 -5.92
N LEU A 326 -15.97 14.03 -6.39
CA LEU A 326 -14.63 13.42 -6.55
C LEU A 326 -13.77 14.25 -7.50
N VAL A 327 -14.28 14.57 -8.68
CA VAL A 327 -13.58 15.38 -9.68
C VAL A 327 -13.22 16.77 -9.12
N LYS A 328 -14.10 17.40 -8.38
CA LYS A 328 -13.82 18.70 -7.74
C LYS A 328 -12.73 18.60 -6.69
N PHE A 329 -12.74 17.54 -5.87
CA PHE A 329 -11.75 17.33 -4.81
C PHE A 329 -10.37 17.00 -5.41
N PHE A 330 -10.28 16.01 -6.29
CA PHE A 330 -9.00 15.51 -6.82
C PHE A 330 -8.44 16.33 -7.99
N LYS A 331 -9.25 17.07 -8.76
CA LYS A 331 -8.75 17.98 -9.81
C LYS A 331 -7.84 19.08 -9.26
N THR A 332 -8.09 19.52 -8.05
CA THR A 332 -7.23 20.54 -7.42
C THR A 332 -5.82 19.98 -7.16
N GLU A 333 -5.72 18.68 -6.87
CA GLU A 333 -4.43 18.01 -6.66
C GLU A 333 -3.76 17.55 -7.97
N ILE A 334 -4.56 17.17 -8.97
CA ILE A 334 -4.06 16.75 -10.30
C ILE A 334 -3.46 17.93 -11.06
N LYS A 335 -4.05 19.13 -10.99
CA LYS A 335 -3.51 20.33 -11.63
C LYS A 335 -2.11 20.70 -11.12
N ASP A 336 -1.88 20.56 -9.81
CA ASP A 336 -0.56 20.85 -9.22
C ASP A 336 0.52 19.85 -9.62
N THR A 337 0.14 18.70 -10.16
CA THR A 337 1.08 17.63 -10.51
C THR A 337 1.32 17.55 -12.01
N GLN A 338 0.33 17.89 -12.85
CA GLN A 338 0.52 17.99 -14.29
C GLN A 338 1.49 19.13 -14.65
N THR A 339 1.45 20.24 -13.92
CA THR A 339 2.40 21.36 -14.07
C THR A 339 3.85 20.97 -13.70
N LYS A 340 4.07 19.85 -13.04
CA LYS A 340 5.40 19.30 -12.72
C LYS A 340 5.84 18.12 -13.59
N LEU A 341 4.94 17.61 -14.43
CA LEU A 341 5.22 16.49 -15.36
C LEU A 341 5.40 16.96 -16.81
N ASP A 342 5.19 18.25 -17.10
CA ASP A 342 5.45 18.89 -18.40
C ASP A 342 6.87 19.45 -18.50
N LEU A 343 7.85 18.77 -17.85
CA LEU A 343 9.28 19.06 -18.01
C LEU A 343 9.98 17.88 -18.69
#